data_7e6f5bf976456d27def88b0934d47bad
#
_entry.id   7e6f5bf976456d27def88b0934d47bad
#
_cell.length_a   1.000
_cell.length_b   1.000
_cell.length_c   1.000
_cell.angle_alpha   90.00
_cell.angle_beta   90.00
_cell.angle_gamma   90.00
#
_symmetry.space_group_name_H-M   'P 1'
#
loop_
_entity.id
_entity.type
_entity.pdbx_description
1 polymer ?
#
loop_
_entity_poly.entity_id
_entity_poly.type
_entity_poly.pdbx_seq_one_letter_code
_entity_poly.pdbx_strand_id
1 'polypeptide(L)'
;ANGIFRAAGEKDAIDKKTLRMNQPIFFGNPEINYMFTLLKEAADLGDEAAAKAHLDARLKSNKQNFTAMVRSAGLQNPVEGLESALFGRFVTSDILSRVDAPVHVAHAFTSHALETEVDFFTVVDDLLQDDETGAAHANDTELGAGIFYGYVAVDVPLLVSNLTGCKSSDWKEADHDAAKEVLNLLIHA
;
A
#
# COMPACT_ATOMS: atom_id res chain seq x y z
N ALA A 1 -8.54 -15.73 1.52
CA ALA A 1 -8.82 -14.35 1.89
C ALA A 1 -9.39 -14.24 3.31
N ASN A 2 -10.45 -14.99 3.64
CA ASN A 2 -11.08 -14.93 4.99
C ASN A 2 -10.15 -15.29 6.16
N GLY A 3 -9.07 -16.01 5.92
CA GLY A 3 -8.11 -16.38 6.95
C GLY A 3 -7.03 -15.34 7.22
N ILE A 4 -6.77 -14.44 6.26
CA ILE A 4 -5.64 -13.51 6.29
C ILE A 4 -6.10 -12.06 6.45
N PHE A 5 -7.17 -11.65 5.77
CA PHE A 5 -7.55 -10.25 5.62
C PHE A 5 -8.88 -9.88 6.27
N ARG A 6 -9.33 -10.65 7.25
CA ARG A 6 -10.58 -10.36 7.95
C ARG A 6 -10.38 -9.22 8.95
N ALA A 7 -11.13 -8.14 8.78
CA ALA A 7 -11.12 -7.04 9.73
C ALA A 7 -11.65 -7.48 11.11
N ALA A 8 -11.17 -6.85 12.18
CA ALA A 8 -11.61 -7.17 13.53
C ALA A 8 -13.12 -6.91 13.68
N GLY A 9 -13.85 -7.94 14.08
CA GLY A 9 -15.32 -7.87 14.25
C GLY A 9 -16.15 -8.28 13.04
N GLU A 10 -15.54 -8.49 11.87
CA GLU A 10 -16.26 -8.97 10.68
C GLU A 10 -16.20 -10.49 10.55
N LYS A 11 -17.28 -11.08 10.01
CA LYS A 11 -17.37 -12.53 9.79
C LYS A 11 -16.58 -12.97 8.55
N ASP A 12 -16.58 -12.15 7.51
CA ASP A 12 -15.93 -12.43 6.22
C ASP A 12 -15.03 -11.26 5.81
N ALA A 13 -13.89 -11.53 5.21
CA ALA A 13 -12.99 -10.51 4.66
C ALA A 13 -13.45 -9.98 3.30
N ILE A 14 -14.32 -10.72 2.62
CA ILE A 14 -14.80 -10.44 1.28
C ILE A 14 -16.31 -10.43 1.28
N ASP A 15 -16.91 -9.41 0.68
CA ASP A 15 -18.33 -9.40 0.35
C ASP A 15 -18.60 -10.48 -0.71
N LYS A 16 -19.47 -11.43 -0.38
CA LYS A 16 -19.78 -12.58 -1.26
C LYS A 16 -20.52 -12.20 -2.54
N LYS A 17 -21.17 -11.03 -2.58
CA LYS A 17 -21.92 -10.57 -3.75
C LYS A 17 -21.02 -9.81 -4.73
N THR A 18 -20.20 -8.90 -4.20
CA THR A 18 -19.36 -8.03 -5.00
C THR A 18 -17.94 -8.58 -5.20
N LEU A 19 -17.55 -9.61 -4.44
CA LEU A 19 -16.20 -10.16 -4.35
C LEU A 19 -15.13 -9.11 -3.99
N ARG A 20 -15.55 -7.99 -3.41
CA ARG A 20 -14.65 -6.94 -2.93
C ARG A 20 -14.23 -7.20 -1.49
N MET A 21 -13.00 -6.84 -1.18
CA MET A 21 -12.52 -6.84 0.19
C MET A 21 -13.20 -5.73 0.99
N ASN A 22 -13.58 -6.04 2.23
CA ASN A 22 -14.20 -5.06 3.13
C ASN A 22 -13.21 -3.99 3.60
N GLN A 23 -11.92 -4.34 3.64
CA GLN A 23 -10.84 -3.41 3.91
C GLN A 23 -10.00 -3.19 2.64
N PRO A 24 -9.79 -1.94 2.18
CA PRO A 24 -8.87 -1.67 1.10
C PRO A 24 -7.44 -1.98 1.57
N ILE A 25 -6.72 -2.80 0.81
CA ILE A 25 -5.33 -3.17 1.07
C ILE A 25 -4.55 -3.00 -0.23
N PHE A 26 -3.41 -2.36 -0.14
CA PHE A 26 -2.52 -2.18 -1.27
C PHE A 26 -1.50 -3.32 -1.34
N PHE A 27 -1.36 -3.92 -2.52
CA PHE A 27 -0.36 -4.95 -2.81
C PHE A 27 0.42 -4.58 -4.06
N GLY A 28 1.73 -4.77 -4.02
CA GLY A 28 2.58 -4.70 -5.20
C GLY A 28 2.44 -5.93 -6.11
N ASN A 29 2.93 -5.83 -7.33
CA ASN A 29 2.86 -6.92 -8.32
C ASN A 29 3.48 -8.25 -7.83
N PRO A 30 4.63 -8.27 -7.14
CA PRO A 30 5.22 -9.52 -6.64
C PRO A 30 4.30 -10.23 -5.64
N GLU A 31 3.65 -9.46 -4.78
CA GLU A 31 2.74 -9.97 -3.78
C GLU A 31 1.47 -10.54 -4.42
N ILE A 32 0.95 -9.85 -5.44
CA ILE A 32 -0.19 -10.32 -6.22
C ILE A 32 0.14 -11.62 -6.94
N ASN A 33 1.29 -11.71 -7.59
CA ASN A 33 1.76 -12.89 -8.30
C ASN A 33 1.96 -14.07 -7.34
N TYR A 34 2.53 -13.82 -6.15
CA TYR A 34 2.67 -14.84 -5.12
C TYR A 34 1.32 -15.38 -4.65
N MET A 35 0.37 -14.49 -4.34
CA MET A 35 -0.98 -14.89 -3.94
C MET A 35 -1.68 -15.68 -5.05
N PHE A 36 -1.53 -15.25 -6.28
CA PHE A 36 -2.11 -15.95 -7.44
C PHE A 36 -1.54 -17.36 -7.59
N THR A 37 -0.22 -17.51 -7.42
CA THR A 37 0.45 -18.82 -7.48
C THR A 37 -0.05 -19.75 -6.37
N LEU A 38 -0.12 -19.25 -5.13
CA LEU A 38 -0.65 -20.02 -4.00
C LEU A 38 -2.10 -20.44 -4.20
N LEU A 39 -2.94 -19.54 -4.71
CA LEU A 39 -4.34 -19.84 -4.99
C LEU A 39 -4.49 -20.86 -6.12
N LYS A 40 -3.65 -20.78 -7.14
CA LYS A 40 -3.62 -21.75 -8.23
C LYS A 40 -3.20 -23.13 -7.74
N GLU A 41 -2.11 -23.23 -6.99
CA GLU A 41 -1.67 -24.48 -6.34
C GLU A 41 -2.78 -25.11 -5.49
N ALA A 42 -3.49 -24.30 -4.71
CA ALA A 42 -4.59 -24.76 -3.88
C ALA A 42 -5.79 -25.23 -4.73
N ALA A 43 -6.11 -24.53 -5.82
CA ALA A 43 -7.21 -24.88 -6.72
C ALA A 43 -6.94 -26.21 -7.47
N ASP A 44 -5.70 -26.45 -7.85
CA ASP A 44 -5.27 -27.68 -8.57
C ASP A 44 -5.43 -28.96 -7.72
N LEU A 45 -5.58 -28.81 -6.39
CA LEU A 45 -5.85 -29.94 -5.48
C LEU A 45 -7.28 -30.50 -5.63
N GLY A 46 -8.21 -29.76 -6.21
CA GLY A 46 -9.56 -30.21 -6.53
C GLY A 46 -10.50 -30.48 -5.35
N ASP A 47 -10.01 -30.37 -4.09
CA ASP A 47 -10.77 -30.56 -2.86
C ASP A 47 -10.63 -29.35 -1.95
N GLU A 48 -11.76 -28.82 -1.44
CA GLU A 48 -11.80 -27.64 -0.59
C GLU A 48 -11.04 -27.83 0.74
N ALA A 49 -11.13 -29.00 1.34
CA ALA A 49 -10.45 -29.28 2.60
C ALA A 49 -8.93 -29.35 2.41
N ALA A 50 -8.48 -30.00 1.33
CA ALA A 50 -7.06 -30.08 0.97
C ALA A 50 -6.50 -28.70 0.59
N ALA A 51 -7.25 -27.92 -0.20
CA ALA A 51 -6.89 -26.54 -0.55
C ALA A 51 -6.74 -25.65 0.69
N LYS A 52 -7.66 -25.73 1.63
CA LYS A 52 -7.60 -24.99 2.90
C LYS A 52 -6.40 -25.42 3.74
N ALA A 53 -6.15 -26.71 3.86
CA ALA A 53 -5.00 -27.24 4.62
C ALA A 53 -3.67 -26.79 3.98
N HIS A 54 -3.57 -26.79 2.66
CA HIS A 54 -2.40 -26.30 1.93
C HIS A 54 -2.14 -24.81 2.22
N LEU A 55 -3.16 -23.96 2.09
CA LEU A 55 -3.05 -22.54 2.38
C LEU A 55 -2.68 -22.28 3.85
N ASP A 56 -3.34 -22.97 4.78
CA ASP A 56 -3.04 -22.85 6.22
C ASP A 56 -1.60 -23.26 6.54
N ALA A 57 -1.08 -24.33 5.94
CA ALA A 57 0.29 -24.78 6.13
C ALA A 57 1.30 -23.75 5.62
N ARG A 58 1.06 -23.18 4.44
CA ARG A 58 1.93 -22.15 3.84
C ARG A 58 1.92 -20.84 4.64
N LEU A 59 0.75 -20.40 5.09
CA LEU A 59 0.59 -19.12 5.80
C LEU A 59 0.98 -19.19 7.27
N LYS A 60 0.77 -20.33 7.94
CA LYS A 60 1.11 -20.51 9.37
C LYS A 60 2.56 -20.94 9.61
N SER A 61 3.21 -21.59 8.65
CA SER A 61 4.58 -22.08 8.80
C SER A 61 5.62 -20.97 8.81
N ASN A 62 5.34 -19.84 8.21
CA ASN A 62 6.25 -18.72 8.12
C ASN A 62 5.86 -17.62 9.14
N LYS A 63 6.61 -17.55 10.23
CA LYS A 63 6.57 -16.41 11.18
C LYS A 63 7.20 -15.13 10.60
N GLN A 64 7.46 -15.11 9.30
CA GLN A 64 8.03 -13.98 8.58
C GLN A 64 6.92 -13.06 8.07
N ASN A 65 7.24 -11.80 7.87
CA ASN A 65 6.29 -10.88 7.23
C ASN A 65 6.01 -11.32 5.78
N PHE A 66 4.92 -10.84 5.21
CA PHE A 66 4.49 -11.23 3.87
C PHE A 66 5.55 -10.94 2.80
N THR A 67 6.29 -9.85 2.94
CA THR A 67 7.40 -9.47 2.06
C THR A 67 8.52 -10.52 2.07
N ALA A 68 8.89 -11.02 3.25
CA ALA A 68 9.88 -12.09 3.37
C ALA A 68 9.40 -13.41 2.77
N MET A 69 8.10 -13.70 2.84
CA MET A 69 7.51 -14.87 2.19
C MET A 69 7.57 -14.78 0.67
N VAL A 70 7.20 -13.64 0.11
CA VAL A 70 7.30 -13.36 -1.34
C VAL A 70 8.74 -13.53 -1.81
N ARG A 71 9.69 -13.00 -1.06
CA ARG A 71 11.12 -13.10 -1.38
C ARG A 71 11.63 -14.55 -1.33
N SER A 72 11.29 -15.31 -0.30
CA SER A 72 11.71 -16.71 -0.17
C SER A 72 11.15 -17.61 -1.27
N ALA A 73 10.04 -17.20 -1.89
CA ALA A 73 9.45 -17.88 -3.03
C ALA A 73 10.16 -17.57 -4.38
N GLY A 74 11.21 -16.76 -4.38
CA GLY A 74 11.97 -16.43 -5.58
C GLY A 74 11.24 -15.53 -6.59
N LEU A 75 10.11 -14.94 -6.17
CA LEU A 75 9.26 -14.09 -7.02
C LEU A 75 9.68 -12.62 -7.00
N GLN A 76 10.97 -12.34 -6.70
CA GLN A 76 11.42 -10.97 -6.43
C GLN A 76 12.22 -10.32 -7.53
N ASN A 77 11.73 -9.13 -7.87
CA ASN A 77 12.58 -7.98 -8.12
C ASN A 77 12.36 -6.98 -6.95
N PRO A 78 13.37 -6.50 -6.21
CA PRO A 78 13.20 -5.54 -5.12
C PRO A 78 12.44 -4.27 -5.55
N VAL A 79 12.55 -3.90 -6.81
CA VAL A 79 11.89 -2.73 -7.42
C VAL A 79 10.37 -2.90 -7.54
N GLU A 80 9.84 -4.12 -7.57
CA GLU A 80 8.41 -4.37 -7.82
C GLU A 80 7.50 -4.27 -6.59
N GLY A 81 8.07 -4.14 -5.39
CA GLY A 81 7.32 -3.97 -4.12
C GLY A 81 7.62 -2.64 -3.44
N LEU A 82 8.03 -1.63 -4.20
CA LEU A 82 8.53 -0.35 -3.69
C LEU A 82 7.52 0.40 -2.83
N GLU A 83 6.25 0.37 -3.21
CA GLU A 83 5.23 1.15 -2.54
C GLU A 83 5.07 0.72 -1.07
N SER A 84 4.97 -0.58 -0.81
CA SER A 84 4.89 -1.07 0.56
C SER A 84 6.23 -0.99 1.30
N ALA A 85 7.35 -1.10 0.60
CA ALA A 85 8.68 -0.96 1.19
C ALA A 85 8.98 0.48 1.62
N LEU A 86 8.50 1.49 0.88
CA LEU A 86 8.69 2.91 1.15
C LEU A 86 7.63 3.50 2.10
N PHE A 87 6.36 3.23 1.84
CA PHE A 87 5.25 3.90 2.51
C PHE A 87 4.54 3.01 3.53
N GLY A 88 5.01 1.78 3.67
CA GLY A 88 4.43 0.82 4.59
C GLY A 88 3.09 0.28 4.13
N ARG A 89 2.56 -0.63 4.92
CA ARG A 89 1.22 -1.19 4.73
C ARG A 89 0.60 -1.48 6.09
N PHE A 90 -0.58 -0.94 6.31
CA PHE A 90 -1.34 -1.21 7.51
C PHE A 90 -2.47 -2.20 7.23
N VAL A 91 -2.48 -3.29 7.99
CA VAL A 91 -3.56 -4.28 7.98
C VAL A 91 -3.98 -4.54 9.42
N THR A 92 -5.26 -4.35 9.71
CA THR A 92 -5.77 -4.45 11.08
C THR A 92 -5.82 -5.87 11.62
N SER A 93 -6.03 -6.84 10.75
CA SER A 93 -6.28 -8.24 11.12
C SER A 93 -5.09 -9.17 11.00
N ASP A 94 -4.03 -8.75 10.32
CA ASP A 94 -2.86 -9.60 10.07
C ASP A 94 -1.54 -8.86 10.30
N ILE A 95 -0.85 -9.25 11.36
CA ILE A 95 0.46 -8.69 11.73
C ILE A 95 1.52 -9.05 10.67
N LEU A 96 1.38 -10.18 9.98
CA LEU A 96 2.34 -10.64 8.97
C LEU A 96 2.31 -9.77 7.69
N SER A 97 1.17 -9.16 7.44
CA SER A 97 0.99 -8.28 6.28
C SER A 97 1.34 -6.81 6.56
N ARG A 98 1.67 -6.47 7.80
CA ARG A 98 2.12 -5.12 8.15
C ARG A 98 3.54 -4.87 7.68
N VAL A 99 3.75 -3.68 7.15
CA VAL A 99 5.06 -3.16 6.81
C VAL A 99 5.14 -1.74 7.37
N ASP A 100 6.13 -1.48 8.21
CA ASP A 100 6.36 -0.16 8.76
C ASP A 100 7.00 0.74 7.69
N ALA A 101 6.54 1.97 7.61
CA ALA A 101 7.02 2.94 6.63
C ALA A 101 8.39 3.52 7.02
N PRO A 102 9.44 3.39 6.20
CA PRO A 102 10.71 4.06 6.43
C PRO A 102 10.67 5.53 6.00
N VAL A 103 9.76 5.92 5.12
CA VAL A 103 9.65 7.30 4.63
C VAL A 103 8.64 8.08 5.47
N HIS A 104 9.10 9.16 6.06
CA HIS A 104 8.32 10.07 6.88
C HIS A 104 8.27 11.44 6.22
N VAL A 105 7.08 11.87 5.82
CA VAL A 105 6.83 13.18 5.22
C VAL A 105 6.14 14.05 6.26
N ALA A 106 6.80 15.11 6.66
CA ALA A 106 6.21 16.09 7.59
C ALA A 106 5.22 16.99 6.86
N HIS A 107 4.28 17.56 7.62
CA HIS A 107 3.44 18.64 7.09
C HIS A 107 4.31 19.81 6.64
N ALA A 108 4.06 20.32 5.44
CA ALA A 108 4.69 21.53 4.97
C ALA A 108 4.05 22.74 5.67
N PHE A 109 4.87 23.74 6.01
CA PHE A 109 4.39 24.98 6.59
C PHE A 109 5.09 26.18 5.95
N THR A 110 4.42 27.32 5.94
CA THR A 110 4.98 28.55 5.39
C THR A 110 6.00 29.15 6.34
N SER A 111 7.07 29.75 5.79
CA SER A 111 8.07 30.50 6.57
C SER A 111 7.66 31.97 6.82
N HIS A 112 6.50 32.38 6.30
CA HIS A 112 5.94 33.73 6.42
C HIS A 112 4.40 33.65 6.53
N ALA A 113 3.75 34.79 6.76
CA ALA A 113 2.28 34.83 6.71
C ALA A 113 1.78 34.38 5.34
N LEU A 114 0.77 33.54 5.33
CA LEU A 114 0.15 33.03 4.11
C LEU A 114 -0.73 34.12 3.51
N GLU A 115 -0.55 34.38 2.23
CA GLU A 115 -1.50 35.18 1.44
C GLU A 115 -2.51 34.21 0.83
N THR A 116 -3.78 34.46 1.07
CA THR A 116 -4.86 33.62 0.58
C THR A 116 -5.76 34.40 -0.38
N GLU A 117 -6.17 33.73 -1.44
CA GLU A 117 -7.21 34.21 -2.36
C GLU A 117 -8.35 33.20 -2.36
N VAL A 118 -9.57 33.72 -2.45
CA VAL A 118 -10.77 32.88 -2.56
C VAL A 118 -11.12 32.72 -4.03
N ASP A 119 -11.09 31.50 -4.52
CA ASP A 119 -11.51 31.15 -5.87
C ASP A 119 -12.93 30.56 -5.81
N PHE A 120 -13.87 31.28 -6.44
CA PHE A 120 -15.26 30.84 -6.53
C PHE A 120 -15.47 30.07 -7.82
N PHE A 121 -16.01 28.89 -7.73
CA PHE A 121 -16.33 28.08 -8.91
C PHE A 121 -17.77 27.58 -8.88
N THR A 122 -18.32 27.44 -10.07
CA THR A 122 -19.64 26.83 -10.28
C THR A 122 -19.52 25.74 -11.31
N VAL A 123 -20.26 24.67 -11.09
CA VAL A 123 -20.42 23.58 -12.05
C VAL A 123 -21.84 23.62 -12.58
N VAL A 124 -21.96 23.68 -13.91
CA VAL A 124 -23.26 23.57 -14.60
C VAL A 124 -23.30 22.18 -15.24
N ASP A 125 -24.40 21.47 -15.05
CA ASP A 125 -24.60 20.18 -15.70
C ASP A 125 -25.10 20.42 -17.13
N ASP A 126 -24.28 20.10 -18.11
CA ASP A 126 -24.60 20.27 -19.54
C ASP A 126 -25.70 19.30 -20.02
N LEU A 127 -26.11 18.36 -19.20
CA LEU A 127 -27.15 17.37 -19.49
C LEU A 127 -28.50 17.73 -18.86
N LEU A 128 -28.60 18.91 -18.19
CA LEU A 128 -29.86 19.42 -17.66
C LEU A 128 -30.88 19.61 -18.79
N GLN A 129 -32.13 19.23 -18.54
CA GLN A 129 -33.25 19.47 -19.46
C GLN A 129 -33.76 20.91 -19.28
N ASP A 130 -34.37 21.46 -20.32
CA ASP A 130 -34.79 22.88 -20.40
C ASP A 130 -35.66 23.40 -19.24
N ASP A 131 -36.24 22.49 -18.43
CA ASP A 131 -37.08 22.81 -17.26
C ASP A 131 -36.32 22.92 -15.96
N GLU A 132 -35.03 22.50 -15.91
CA GLU A 132 -34.22 22.47 -14.72
C GLU A 132 -33.20 23.60 -14.72
N THR A 133 -33.45 24.62 -13.90
CA THR A 133 -32.54 25.77 -13.75
C THR A 133 -31.76 25.67 -12.45
N GLY A 134 -30.42 25.71 -12.54
CA GLY A 134 -29.54 25.82 -11.36
C GLY A 134 -28.12 25.37 -11.63
N ALA A 135 -27.19 25.85 -10.81
CA ALA A 135 -25.86 25.32 -10.75
C ALA A 135 -25.89 23.94 -10.03
N ALA A 136 -25.31 22.92 -10.62
CA ALA A 136 -25.22 21.60 -10.00
C ALA A 136 -24.39 21.65 -8.69
N HIS A 137 -23.40 22.53 -8.66
CA HIS A 137 -22.59 22.80 -7.47
C HIS A 137 -21.97 24.20 -7.57
N ALA A 138 -22.02 24.93 -6.47
CA ALA A 138 -21.31 26.21 -6.33
C ALA A 138 -20.56 26.16 -4.99
N ASN A 139 -19.27 26.45 -5.03
CA ASN A 139 -18.44 26.45 -3.83
C ASN A 139 -17.29 27.45 -4.01
N ASP A 140 -16.63 27.75 -2.92
CA ASP A 140 -15.41 28.53 -2.89
C ASP A 140 -14.25 27.65 -2.38
N THR A 141 -13.06 27.90 -2.91
CA THR A 141 -11.83 27.25 -2.49
C THR A 141 -10.81 28.33 -2.15
N GLU A 142 -10.24 28.22 -0.97
CA GLU A 142 -9.17 29.11 -0.55
C GLU A 142 -7.83 28.60 -1.12
N LEU A 143 -7.19 29.42 -1.95
CA LEU A 143 -5.89 29.18 -2.54
C LEU A 143 -4.83 29.95 -1.73
N GLY A 144 -3.81 29.25 -1.27
CA GLY A 144 -2.70 29.86 -0.55
C GLY A 144 -1.44 29.90 -1.41
N ALA A 145 -0.79 31.06 -1.50
CA ALA A 145 0.51 31.21 -2.12
C ALA A 145 1.59 31.53 -1.09
N GLY A 146 2.76 30.89 -1.21
CA GLY A 146 3.85 31.13 -0.28
C GLY A 146 5.06 30.23 -0.48
N ILE A 147 6.12 30.50 0.29
CA ILE A 147 7.28 29.64 0.38
C ILE A 147 7.03 28.63 1.49
N PHE A 148 6.93 27.35 1.09
CA PHE A 148 6.67 26.26 2.02
C PHE A 148 7.97 25.55 2.38
N TYR A 149 8.16 25.30 3.65
CA TYR A 149 9.20 24.43 4.17
C TYR A 149 8.65 23.01 4.26
N GLY A 150 9.24 22.09 3.50
CA GLY A 150 8.95 20.67 3.53
C GLY A 150 10.12 19.89 4.15
N TYR A 151 9.81 18.82 4.87
CA TYR A 151 10.79 17.93 5.48
C TYR A 151 10.43 16.49 5.22
N VAL A 152 11.39 15.72 4.72
CA VAL A 152 11.28 14.28 4.52
C VAL A 152 12.44 13.59 5.22
N ALA A 153 12.13 12.58 6.02
CA ALA A 153 13.12 11.71 6.66
C ALA A 153 12.96 10.29 6.16
N VAL A 154 14.08 9.60 5.97
CA VAL A 154 14.08 8.19 5.58
C VAL A 154 14.91 7.39 6.58
N ASP A 155 14.27 6.37 7.20
CA ASP A 155 14.96 5.35 7.98
C ASP A 155 15.58 4.33 7.02
N VAL A 156 16.85 4.55 6.68
CA VAL A 156 17.57 3.71 5.73
C VAL A 156 17.72 2.26 6.20
N PRO A 157 18.05 1.97 7.47
CA PRO A 157 18.03 0.62 8.02
C PRO A 157 16.68 -0.10 7.82
N LEU A 158 15.59 0.58 8.11
CA LEU A 158 14.25 0.01 7.91
C LEU A 158 13.94 -0.21 6.43
N LEU A 159 14.34 0.72 5.55
CA LEU A 159 14.20 0.55 4.11
C LEU A 159 14.95 -0.68 3.59
N VAL A 160 16.20 -0.88 4.00
CA VAL A 160 16.97 -2.08 3.65
C VAL A 160 16.25 -3.34 4.13
N SER A 161 15.76 -3.35 5.37
CA SER A 161 15.01 -4.48 5.92
C SER A 161 13.71 -4.76 5.15
N ASN A 162 12.98 -3.73 4.76
CA ASN A 162 11.75 -3.88 3.97
C ASN A 162 12.03 -4.43 2.56
N LEU A 163 13.06 -3.91 1.89
CA LEU A 163 13.46 -4.38 0.57
C LEU A 163 14.00 -5.81 0.60
N THR A 164 14.71 -6.17 1.67
CA THR A 164 15.32 -7.50 1.78
C THR A 164 14.45 -8.52 2.49
N GLY A 165 13.48 -8.10 3.29
CA GLY A 165 12.71 -8.97 4.16
C GLY A 165 13.54 -9.65 5.27
N CYS A 166 14.80 -9.19 5.48
CA CYS A 166 15.73 -9.75 6.45
C CYS A 166 16.02 -8.76 7.59
N LYS A 167 16.55 -9.30 8.69
CA LYS A 167 17.08 -8.49 9.78
C LYS A 167 18.45 -7.92 9.38
N SER A 168 18.86 -6.84 10.05
CA SER A 168 20.13 -6.15 9.79
C SER A 168 21.38 -7.06 9.90
N SER A 169 21.32 -8.11 10.72
CA SER A 169 22.40 -9.11 10.82
C SER A 169 22.66 -9.91 9.54
N ASP A 170 21.67 -9.98 8.66
CA ASP A 170 21.66 -10.86 7.49
C ASP A 170 21.83 -10.11 6.18
N TRP A 171 22.02 -8.77 6.23
CA TRP A 171 22.20 -7.93 5.05
C TRP A 171 23.51 -8.22 4.32
N LYS A 172 23.47 -8.08 3.01
CA LYS A 172 24.62 -8.16 2.12
C LYS A 172 24.91 -6.77 1.53
N GLU A 173 26.10 -6.58 0.99
CA GLU A 173 26.48 -5.32 0.36
C GLU A 173 25.52 -4.92 -0.79
N ALA A 174 25.10 -5.88 -1.59
CA ALA A 174 24.12 -5.65 -2.67
C ALA A 174 22.76 -5.15 -2.15
N ASP A 175 22.38 -5.45 -0.91
CA ASP A 175 21.13 -4.98 -0.32
C ASP A 175 21.20 -3.46 -0.02
N HIS A 176 22.37 -2.97 0.35
CA HIS A 176 22.63 -1.53 0.53
C HIS A 176 22.63 -0.78 -0.80
N ASP A 177 23.16 -1.38 -1.86
CA ASP A 177 23.15 -0.78 -3.19
C ASP A 177 21.74 -0.66 -3.75
N ALA A 178 20.89 -1.66 -3.56
CA ALA A 178 19.48 -1.60 -3.91
C ALA A 178 18.75 -0.47 -3.16
N ALA A 179 19.02 -0.30 -1.87
CA ALA A 179 18.43 0.79 -1.09
C ALA A 179 18.91 2.18 -1.56
N LYS A 180 20.19 2.32 -1.95
CA LYS A 180 20.71 3.56 -2.53
C LYS A 180 20.04 3.91 -3.85
N GLU A 181 19.80 2.91 -4.72
CA GLU A 181 19.11 3.11 -5.98
C GLU A 181 17.67 3.59 -5.76
N VAL A 182 16.96 2.95 -4.84
CA VAL A 182 15.60 3.35 -4.45
C VAL A 182 15.56 4.77 -3.90
N LEU A 183 16.52 5.15 -3.03
CA LEU A 183 16.64 6.52 -2.52
C LEU A 183 16.93 7.54 -3.61
N ASN A 184 17.81 7.21 -4.55
CA ASN A 184 18.05 8.06 -5.70
C ASN A 184 16.79 8.29 -6.53
N LEU A 185 16.04 7.24 -6.81
CA LEU A 185 14.77 7.36 -7.52
C LEU A 185 13.77 8.24 -6.75
N LEU A 186 13.66 8.06 -5.43
CA LEU A 186 12.76 8.85 -4.59
C LEU A 186 13.11 10.34 -4.57
N ILE A 187 14.41 10.68 -4.59
CA ILE A 187 14.86 12.08 -4.57
C ILE A 187 14.63 12.76 -5.91
N HIS A 188 14.67 12.01 -7.01
CA HIS A 188 14.55 12.54 -8.37
C HIS A 188 13.14 12.43 -8.97
N ALA A 189 12.20 11.79 -8.27
CA ALA A 189 10.80 11.69 -8.68
C ALA A 189 10.01 12.94 -8.28
#